data_d0e37cfa9de2bc326b9f8cd383b6aa7c
#
_entry.id   d0e37cfa9de2bc326b9f8cd383b6aa7c
#
_cell.length_a   1.000
_cell.length_b   1.000
_cell.length_c   1.000
_cell.angle_alpha   90.00
_cell.angle_beta   90.00
_cell.angle_gamma   90.00
#
_symmetry.space_group_name_H-M   'P 1'
#
loop_
_entity.id
_entity.type
_entity.pdbx_description
1 polymer ?
#
loop_
_entity_poly.entity_id
_entity_poly.type
_entity_poly.pdbx_seq_one_letter_code
_entity_poly.pdbx_strand_id
1 'polypeptide(L)'
;MCVFHPNCSENPSAHRTADFNDAQRQATKDAGTIAGLQILRIINEPTAAAIAYGLDKKSKSESRIIVYDLGGGTFDVSLLSIDDGVFEVLATAGDTHLGGEDFDNRVIEYFVKQYKKKTGTDVSTNLRALGKLKREVEKAKRTLSSQQSTRLEIESFEDGNDFSETLTRAKFEELNIDLFRKTMKPVEQVLKDANVKKEEIDEVRMLLNG
;
A
#
# COMPACT_ATOMS: atom_id res chain seq x y z
N MET A 1 10.67 2.93 -6.89
CA MET A 1 12.11 2.91 -7.30
C MET A 1 12.93 2.76 -6.04
N CYS A 2 13.76 1.74 -5.97
CA CYS A 2 14.63 1.52 -4.83
C CYS A 2 16.04 2.02 -5.14
N VAL A 3 16.63 2.72 -4.16
CA VAL A 3 18.02 3.18 -4.21
C VAL A 3 18.82 2.28 -3.29
N PHE A 4 19.76 1.50 -3.82
CA PHE A 4 20.63 0.65 -3.03
C PHE A 4 21.90 1.39 -2.62
N HIS A 5 22.22 1.36 -1.30
CA HIS A 5 23.47 1.83 -0.75
C HIS A 5 24.14 0.66 0.00
N PRO A 6 25.45 0.38 -0.19
CA PRO A 6 26.13 -0.79 0.40
C PRO A 6 26.20 -0.76 1.94
N ASN A 7 26.03 0.39 2.56
CA ASN A 7 26.07 0.57 4.02
C ASN A 7 24.72 0.90 4.65
N CYS A 8 23.61 0.81 3.91
CA CYS A 8 22.29 1.08 4.45
C CYS A 8 21.71 -0.19 5.06
N SER A 9 21.83 -0.36 6.36
CA SER A 9 21.17 -1.41 7.13
C SER A 9 19.70 -1.06 7.46
N GLU A 10 19.24 0.14 7.12
CA GLU A 10 17.91 0.63 7.50
C GLU A 10 17.20 1.29 6.30
N ASN A 11 16.10 0.67 5.88
CA ASN A 11 15.06 1.14 4.97
C ASN A 11 15.50 1.87 3.68
N PRO A 12 15.52 1.20 2.55
CA PRO A 12 15.47 1.89 1.28
C PRO A 12 14.10 2.57 1.16
N SER A 13 14.05 3.89 1.04
CA SER A 13 12.83 4.61 0.73
C SER A 13 12.37 4.18 -0.68
N ALA A 14 11.35 3.34 -0.73
CA ALA A 14 10.71 2.94 -1.96
C ALA A 14 9.84 4.09 -2.44
N HIS A 15 10.09 4.58 -3.65
CA HIS A 15 9.19 5.49 -4.35
C HIS A 15 8.80 4.86 -5.69
N ARG A 16 7.52 4.98 -6.05
CA ARG A 16 6.87 4.51 -7.25
C ARG A 16 7.66 4.73 -8.51
N THR A 17 7.74 3.71 -9.36
CA THR A 17 8.50 3.92 -10.58
C THR A 17 8.42 2.89 -11.67
N ALA A 18 7.42 2.06 -11.76
CA ALA A 18 7.22 1.28 -12.99
C ALA A 18 7.11 2.21 -14.21
N ASP A 19 6.53 3.42 -14.00
CA ASP A 19 6.20 4.39 -15.04
C ASP A 19 7.16 5.59 -15.13
N PHE A 20 8.27 5.61 -14.38
CA PHE A 20 9.22 6.72 -14.45
C PHE A 20 9.98 6.75 -15.77
N ASN A 21 9.94 7.90 -16.44
CA ASN A 21 10.79 8.18 -17.59
C ASN A 21 12.25 8.44 -17.14
N ASP A 22 13.17 8.52 -18.10
CA ASP A 22 14.61 8.68 -17.82
C ASP A 22 14.92 9.98 -17.04
N ALA A 23 14.20 11.06 -17.29
CA ALA A 23 14.39 12.32 -16.56
C ALA A 23 13.99 12.17 -15.07
N GLN A 24 12.90 11.48 -14.78
CA GLN A 24 12.47 11.18 -13.41
C GLN A 24 13.45 10.22 -12.69
N ARG A 25 13.99 9.23 -13.41
CA ARG A 25 15.04 8.34 -12.89
C ARG A 25 16.29 9.11 -12.55
N GLN A 26 16.73 10.02 -13.44
CA GLN A 26 17.89 10.86 -13.19
C GLN A 26 17.65 11.80 -12.00
N ALA A 27 16.49 12.46 -11.91
CA ALA A 27 16.14 13.33 -10.79
C ALA A 27 16.16 12.57 -9.44
N THR A 28 15.71 11.32 -9.42
CA THR A 28 15.78 10.49 -8.21
C THR A 28 17.23 10.17 -7.83
N LYS A 29 18.08 9.88 -8.81
CA LYS A 29 19.52 9.67 -8.59
C LYS A 29 20.18 10.93 -8.04
N ASP A 30 19.86 12.08 -8.61
CA ASP A 30 20.39 13.38 -8.20
C ASP A 30 19.97 13.73 -6.78
N ALA A 31 18.69 13.50 -6.42
CA ALA A 31 18.17 13.69 -5.07
C ALA A 31 18.94 12.84 -4.04
N GLY A 32 19.21 11.58 -4.35
CA GLY A 32 20.01 10.72 -3.50
C GLY A 32 21.46 11.22 -3.34
N THR A 33 22.05 11.70 -4.44
CA THR A 33 23.41 12.28 -4.43
C THR A 33 23.45 13.56 -3.60
N ILE A 34 22.45 14.45 -3.74
CA ILE A 34 22.32 15.68 -2.94
C ILE A 34 22.18 15.34 -1.44
N ALA A 35 21.49 14.26 -1.11
CA ALA A 35 21.36 13.75 0.27
C ALA A 35 22.65 13.09 0.80
N GLY A 36 23.75 13.08 0.02
CA GLY A 36 25.03 12.50 0.41
C GLY A 36 25.13 10.99 0.25
N LEU A 37 24.18 10.36 -0.46
CA LEU A 37 24.16 8.92 -0.70
C LEU A 37 24.96 8.57 -1.95
N GLN A 38 25.70 7.46 -1.90
CA GLN A 38 26.32 6.88 -3.08
C GLN A 38 25.32 5.98 -3.79
N ILE A 39 24.73 6.45 -4.88
CA ILE A 39 23.73 5.70 -5.65
C ILE A 39 24.41 4.74 -6.61
N LEU A 40 24.32 3.45 -6.33
CA LEU A 40 24.88 2.41 -7.17
C LEU A 40 23.99 2.13 -8.39
N ARG A 41 22.69 1.99 -8.16
CA ARG A 41 21.72 1.65 -9.21
C ARG A 41 20.33 2.12 -8.82
N ILE A 42 19.53 2.41 -9.85
CA ILE A 42 18.09 2.63 -9.74
C ILE A 42 17.41 1.43 -10.36
N ILE A 43 16.52 0.77 -9.62
CA ILE A 43 15.75 -0.40 -10.07
C ILE A 43 14.26 -0.16 -9.86
N ASN A 44 13.44 -0.85 -10.62
CA ASN A 44 11.99 -0.78 -10.48
C ASN A 44 11.56 -1.39 -9.15
N GLU A 45 10.53 -0.81 -8.54
CA GLU A 45 10.02 -1.21 -7.21
C GLU A 45 9.60 -2.69 -7.14
N PRO A 46 8.83 -3.25 -8.09
CA PRO A 46 8.48 -4.67 -8.07
C PRO A 46 9.69 -5.58 -8.19
N THR A 47 10.70 -5.19 -8.99
CA THR A 47 11.96 -5.94 -9.09
C THR A 47 12.72 -5.91 -7.77
N ALA A 48 12.76 -4.76 -7.09
CA ALA A 48 13.39 -4.62 -5.79
C ALA A 48 12.71 -5.49 -4.74
N ALA A 49 11.39 -5.52 -4.74
CA ALA A 49 10.60 -6.37 -3.86
C ALA A 49 10.91 -7.85 -4.11
N ALA A 50 10.93 -8.30 -5.37
CA ALA A 50 11.27 -9.67 -5.72
C ALA A 50 12.68 -10.05 -5.24
N ILE A 51 13.68 -9.19 -5.42
CA ILE A 51 15.05 -9.40 -4.92
C ILE A 51 15.06 -9.47 -3.39
N ALA A 52 14.38 -8.56 -2.70
CA ALA A 52 14.32 -8.52 -1.24
C ALA A 52 13.73 -9.80 -0.63
N TYR A 53 12.80 -10.42 -1.31
CA TYR A 53 12.25 -11.73 -0.92
C TYR A 53 13.13 -12.92 -1.32
N GLY A 54 14.29 -12.68 -1.93
CA GLY A 54 15.27 -13.72 -2.30
C GLY A 54 14.77 -14.65 -3.40
N LEU A 55 13.91 -14.15 -4.28
CA LEU A 55 13.31 -14.92 -5.37
C LEU A 55 14.33 -15.24 -6.46
N ASP A 56 15.41 -14.45 -6.56
CA ASP A 56 16.58 -14.69 -7.42
C ASP A 56 17.31 -16.00 -7.12
N LYS A 57 17.14 -16.54 -5.91
CA LYS A 57 17.89 -17.72 -5.42
C LYS A 57 17.10 -19.02 -5.42
N LYS A 58 15.78 -18.95 -5.68
CA LYS A 58 14.87 -20.08 -5.43
C LYS A 58 14.63 -21.01 -6.60
N SER A 59 14.87 -20.59 -7.82
CA SER A 59 14.47 -21.40 -8.98
C SER A 59 15.62 -21.63 -9.97
N LYS A 60 15.74 -22.88 -10.43
CA LYS A 60 16.55 -23.25 -11.61
C LYS A 60 15.72 -23.25 -12.89
N SER A 61 14.46 -22.84 -12.83
CA SER A 61 13.51 -22.75 -13.94
C SER A 61 12.81 -21.42 -13.91
N GLU A 62 12.30 -20.96 -15.04
CA GLU A 62 11.46 -19.78 -15.16
C GLU A 62 10.33 -19.82 -14.12
N SER A 63 10.16 -18.71 -13.39
CA SER A 63 9.08 -18.52 -12.40
C SER A 63 8.34 -17.23 -12.67
N ARG A 64 7.00 -17.28 -12.64
CA ARG A 64 6.13 -16.12 -12.86
C ARG A 64 5.51 -15.67 -11.56
N ILE A 65 5.73 -14.41 -11.20
CA ILE A 65 5.39 -13.86 -9.91
C ILE A 65 4.57 -12.60 -10.07
N ILE A 66 3.45 -12.52 -9.34
CA ILE A 66 2.71 -11.28 -9.19
C ILE A 66 3.22 -10.56 -7.95
N VAL A 67 3.63 -9.30 -8.11
CA VAL A 67 3.84 -8.34 -7.02
C VAL A 67 2.62 -7.45 -6.92
N TYR A 68 1.96 -7.50 -5.78
CA TYR A 68 0.76 -6.75 -5.44
C TYR A 68 1.15 -5.72 -4.38
N ASP A 69 1.27 -4.46 -4.77
CA ASP A 69 1.71 -3.36 -3.90
C ASP A 69 0.57 -2.40 -3.62
N LEU A 70 0.04 -2.45 -2.39
CA LEU A 70 -0.99 -1.56 -1.90
C LEU A 70 -0.37 -0.57 -0.90
N GLY A 71 -0.03 0.60 -1.41
CA GLY A 71 0.52 1.71 -0.64
C GLY A 71 -0.54 2.54 0.08
N GLY A 72 -0.12 3.64 0.69
CA GLY A 72 -1.02 4.55 1.42
C GLY A 72 -2.06 5.26 0.53
N GLY A 73 -1.68 5.64 -0.68
CA GLY A 73 -2.56 6.37 -1.63
C GLY A 73 -2.62 5.75 -3.02
N THR A 74 -1.98 4.61 -3.25
CA THR A 74 -1.86 4.01 -4.56
C THR A 74 -1.74 2.51 -4.50
N PHE A 75 -2.13 1.90 -5.59
CA PHE A 75 -2.13 0.48 -5.78
C PHE A 75 -1.45 0.13 -7.11
N ASP A 76 -0.46 -0.74 -7.05
CA ASP A 76 0.28 -1.20 -8.22
C ASP A 76 0.35 -2.74 -8.23
N VAL A 77 0.17 -3.32 -9.41
CA VAL A 77 0.33 -4.76 -9.66
C VAL A 77 1.32 -4.94 -10.78
N SER A 78 2.30 -5.80 -10.59
CA SER A 78 3.29 -6.13 -11.61
C SER A 78 3.41 -7.65 -11.75
N LEU A 79 3.41 -8.11 -12.98
CA LEU A 79 3.73 -9.50 -13.33
C LEU A 79 5.18 -9.57 -13.78
N LEU A 80 5.95 -10.40 -13.11
CA LEU A 80 7.37 -10.62 -13.35
C LEU A 80 7.62 -12.05 -13.83
N SER A 81 8.53 -12.23 -14.78
CA SER A 81 9.21 -13.48 -15.04
C SER A 81 10.62 -13.44 -14.45
N ILE A 82 11.05 -14.52 -13.83
CA ILE A 82 12.39 -14.70 -13.27
C ILE A 82 12.97 -15.96 -13.87
N ASP A 83 14.05 -15.81 -14.63
CA ASP A 83 14.76 -16.92 -15.24
C ASP A 83 16.27 -16.74 -15.03
N ASP A 84 16.92 -17.71 -14.39
CA ASP A 84 18.36 -17.71 -14.07
C ASP A 84 18.84 -16.39 -13.42
N GLY A 85 18.04 -15.84 -12.51
CA GLY A 85 18.36 -14.59 -11.82
C GLY A 85 18.14 -13.30 -12.64
N VAL A 86 17.62 -13.43 -13.84
CA VAL A 86 17.19 -12.31 -14.69
C VAL A 86 15.73 -12.01 -14.42
N PHE A 87 15.43 -10.74 -14.12
CA PHE A 87 14.07 -10.26 -13.86
C PHE A 87 13.54 -9.52 -15.07
N GLU A 88 12.42 -9.98 -15.59
CA GLU A 88 11.67 -9.30 -16.64
C GLU A 88 10.30 -8.88 -16.12
N VAL A 89 9.90 -7.63 -16.35
CA VAL A 89 8.55 -7.13 -16.06
C VAL A 89 7.69 -7.35 -17.29
N LEU A 90 6.78 -8.32 -17.24
CA LEU A 90 5.91 -8.69 -18.35
C LEU A 90 4.75 -7.70 -18.54
N ALA A 91 4.14 -7.26 -17.45
CA ALA A 91 3.06 -6.29 -17.47
C ALA A 91 2.93 -5.57 -16.13
N THR A 92 2.39 -4.35 -16.16
CA THR A 92 2.03 -3.55 -14.98
C THR A 92 0.66 -2.94 -15.15
N ALA A 93 -0.10 -2.85 -14.06
CA ALA A 93 -1.34 -2.10 -13.98
C ALA A 93 -1.55 -1.58 -12.55
N GLY A 94 -2.39 -0.57 -12.36
CA GLY A 94 -2.59 -0.01 -11.05
C GLY A 94 -3.73 1.01 -10.98
N ASP A 95 -3.91 1.58 -9.80
CA ASP A 95 -4.82 2.70 -9.55
C ASP A 95 -4.10 3.74 -8.71
N THR A 96 -3.88 4.91 -9.29
CA THR A 96 -3.19 6.03 -8.64
C THR A 96 -4.02 6.73 -7.56
N HIS A 97 -5.28 6.31 -7.38
CA HIS A 97 -6.23 6.88 -6.44
C HIS A 97 -6.90 5.77 -5.60
N LEU A 98 -6.15 4.71 -5.30
CA LEU A 98 -6.58 3.63 -4.42
C LEU A 98 -5.44 3.25 -3.48
N GLY A 99 -5.66 3.40 -2.18
CA GLY A 99 -4.65 3.09 -1.17
C GLY A 99 -5.21 3.00 0.23
N GLY A 100 -4.34 2.81 1.21
CA GLY A 100 -4.70 2.68 2.62
C GLY A 100 -5.51 3.85 3.17
N GLU A 101 -5.30 5.08 2.66
CA GLU A 101 -6.08 6.26 3.06
C GLU A 101 -7.55 6.18 2.64
N ASP A 102 -7.87 5.53 1.52
CA ASP A 102 -9.26 5.37 1.08
C ASP A 102 -10.03 4.45 2.03
N PHE A 103 -9.37 3.39 2.50
CA PHE A 103 -9.95 2.51 3.51
C PHE A 103 -10.18 3.24 4.84
N ASP A 104 -9.23 4.08 5.26
CA ASP A 104 -9.37 4.88 6.48
C ASP A 104 -10.49 5.89 6.34
N ASN A 105 -10.63 6.57 5.21
CA ASN A 105 -11.66 7.56 4.97
C ASN A 105 -13.08 6.96 5.09
N ARG A 106 -13.31 5.72 4.62
CA ARG A 106 -14.58 5.02 4.80
C ARG A 106 -14.94 4.81 6.28
N VAL A 107 -13.94 4.46 7.09
CA VAL A 107 -14.12 4.27 8.53
C VAL A 107 -14.35 5.60 9.24
N ILE A 108 -13.63 6.65 8.85
CA ILE A 108 -13.82 8.02 9.37
C ILE A 108 -15.24 8.49 9.09
N GLU A 109 -15.71 8.38 7.85
CA GLU A 109 -17.09 8.75 7.48
C GLU A 109 -18.14 7.98 8.30
N TYR A 110 -17.90 6.68 8.50
CA TYR A 110 -18.77 5.86 9.33
C TYR A 110 -18.84 6.40 10.77
N PHE A 111 -17.72 6.68 11.40
CA PHE A 111 -17.69 7.18 12.77
C PHE A 111 -18.23 8.61 12.92
N VAL A 112 -17.99 9.49 11.95
CA VAL A 112 -18.60 10.83 11.90
C VAL A 112 -20.13 10.73 11.88
N LYS A 113 -20.68 9.86 11.05
CA LYS A 113 -22.14 9.60 11.00
C LYS A 113 -22.67 9.01 12.33
N GLN A 114 -21.93 8.07 12.93
CA GLN A 114 -22.29 7.49 14.22
C GLN A 114 -22.26 8.52 15.35
N TYR A 115 -21.23 9.36 15.40
CA TYR A 115 -21.11 10.42 16.39
C TYR A 115 -22.26 11.41 16.27
N LYS A 116 -22.55 11.89 15.05
CA LYS A 116 -23.69 12.77 14.79
C LYS A 116 -25.02 12.15 15.22
N LYS A 117 -25.22 10.86 14.98
CA LYS A 117 -26.44 10.15 15.40
C LYS A 117 -26.59 10.06 16.91
N LYS A 118 -25.48 9.90 17.66
CA LYS A 118 -25.47 9.77 19.11
C LYS A 118 -25.59 11.10 19.85
N THR A 119 -24.86 12.11 19.36
CA THR A 119 -24.72 13.40 20.07
C THR A 119 -25.53 14.54 19.47
N GLY A 120 -25.99 14.38 18.23
CA GLY A 120 -26.61 15.45 17.43
C GLY A 120 -25.58 16.41 16.79
N THR A 121 -24.29 16.32 17.15
CA THR A 121 -23.24 17.24 16.68
C THR A 121 -22.58 16.71 15.41
N ASP A 122 -22.44 17.58 14.41
CA ASP A 122 -21.75 17.26 13.17
C ASP A 122 -20.30 17.71 13.23
N VAL A 123 -19.39 16.75 13.27
CA VAL A 123 -17.93 17.01 13.32
C VAL A 123 -17.27 16.97 11.94
N SER A 124 -18.02 16.84 10.84
CA SER A 124 -17.49 16.73 9.47
C SER A 124 -16.67 17.95 9.02
N THR A 125 -16.87 19.10 9.65
CA THR A 125 -16.11 20.34 9.39
C THR A 125 -15.10 20.68 10.47
N ASN A 126 -15.06 19.92 11.57
CA ASN A 126 -14.10 20.12 12.64
C ASN A 126 -12.76 19.44 12.31
N LEU A 127 -11.84 20.19 11.68
CA LEU A 127 -10.53 19.69 11.26
C LEU A 127 -9.70 19.09 12.40
N ARG A 128 -9.85 19.62 13.63
CA ARG A 128 -9.13 19.11 14.81
C ARG A 128 -9.65 17.73 15.21
N ALA A 129 -10.97 17.58 15.28
CA ALA A 129 -11.61 16.29 15.58
C ALA A 129 -11.31 15.26 14.50
N LEU A 130 -11.43 15.62 13.21
CA LEU A 130 -11.10 14.75 12.10
C LEU A 130 -9.62 14.32 12.11
N GLY A 131 -8.69 15.23 12.43
CA GLY A 131 -7.27 14.90 12.53
C GLY A 131 -6.95 13.93 13.67
N LYS A 132 -7.67 14.01 14.80
CA LYS A 132 -7.56 13.03 15.88
C LYS A 132 -8.15 11.68 15.47
N LEU A 133 -9.33 11.69 14.85
CA LEU A 133 -10.01 10.48 14.38
C LEU A 133 -9.20 9.75 13.32
N LYS A 134 -8.61 10.45 12.33
CA LYS A 134 -7.75 9.87 11.31
C LYS A 134 -6.60 9.06 11.91
N ARG A 135 -5.91 9.62 12.91
CA ARG A 135 -4.79 8.93 13.60
C ARG A 135 -5.23 7.65 14.32
N GLU A 136 -6.36 7.72 15.03
CA GLU A 136 -6.85 6.55 15.76
C GLU A 136 -7.44 5.49 14.81
N VAL A 137 -8.05 5.88 13.69
CA VAL A 137 -8.52 4.94 12.65
C VAL A 137 -7.34 4.22 11.98
N GLU A 138 -6.27 4.93 11.61
CA GLU A 138 -5.06 4.33 11.05
C GLU A 138 -4.43 3.32 12.01
N LYS A 139 -4.31 3.69 13.30
CA LYS A 139 -3.83 2.79 14.35
C LYS A 139 -4.74 1.58 14.53
N ALA A 140 -6.06 1.79 14.52
CA ALA A 140 -7.05 0.73 14.61
C ALA A 140 -6.95 -0.24 13.42
N LYS A 141 -6.81 0.27 12.17
CA LYS A 141 -6.59 -0.55 10.98
C LYS A 141 -5.40 -1.49 11.16
N ARG A 142 -4.25 -0.98 11.60
CA ARG A 142 -3.05 -1.79 11.87
C ARG A 142 -3.31 -2.86 12.94
N THR A 143 -4.00 -2.51 14.01
CA THR A 143 -4.35 -3.44 15.09
C THR A 143 -5.25 -4.58 14.59
N LEU A 144 -6.18 -4.28 13.69
CA LEU A 144 -7.08 -5.27 13.10
C LEU A 144 -6.37 -6.28 12.18
N SER A 145 -5.09 -6.05 11.80
CA SER A 145 -4.29 -7.07 11.12
C SER A 145 -4.03 -8.31 11.99
N SER A 146 -3.98 -8.14 13.30
CA SER A 146 -3.73 -9.22 14.27
C SER A 146 -4.90 -9.53 15.20
N GLN A 147 -5.84 -8.58 15.37
CA GLN A 147 -6.98 -8.68 16.29
C GLN A 147 -8.33 -8.67 15.55
N GLN A 148 -9.36 -9.23 16.17
CA GLN A 148 -10.72 -9.24 15.60
C GLN A 148 -11.50 -7.93 15.87
N SER A 149 -11.09 -7.21 16.90
CA SER A 149 -11.69 -5.93 17.27
C SER A 149 -10.69 -5.05 17.99
N THR A 150 -10.90 -3.74 17.92
CA THR A 150 -10.14 -2.75 18.67
C THR A 150 -11.05 -1.61 19.09
N ARG A 151 -10.70 -0.93 20.17
CA ARG A 151 -11.42 0.24 20.67
C ARG A 151 -10.66 1.50 20.29
N LEU A 152 -11.38 2.47 19.74
CA LEU A 152 -10.88 3.80 19.47
C LEU A 152 -11.30 4.70 20.64
N GLU A 153 -10.33 5.35 21.29
CA GLU A 153 -10.57 6.26 22.42
C GLU A 153 -9.86 7.58 22.14
N ILE A 154 -10.61 8.67 22.11
CA ILE A 154 -10.07 10.00 21.82
C ILE A 154 -10.58 10.96 22.89
N GLU A 155 -9.67 11.40 23.75
CA GLU A 155 -9.97 12.39 24.77
C GLU A 155 -10.21 13.78 24.15
N SER A 156 -11.17 14.51 24.70
CA SER A 156 -11.57 15.86 24.27
C SER A 156 -11.72 15.92 22.74
N PHE A 157 -12.49 14.99 22.20
CA PHE A 157 -12.71 14.86 20.76
C PHE A 157 -13.38 16.09 20.17
N GLU A 158 -14.48 16.54 20.82
CA GLU A 158 -15.27 17.70 20.41
C GLU A 158 -15.87 18.37 21.64
N ASP A 159 -15.64 19.68 21.81
CA ASP A 159 -16.11 20.53 22.92
C ASP A 159 -15.94 19.90 24.33
N GLY A 160 -14.80 19.24 24.55
CA GLY A 160 -14.47 18.56 25.80
C GLY A 160 -15.11 17.17 25.97
N ASN A 161 -15.92 16.73 25.03
CA ASN A 161 -16.48 15.37 25.03
C ASN A 161 -15.47 14.37 24.48
N ASP A 162 -15.46 13.18 25.05
CA ASP A 162 -14.62 12.08 24.61
C ASP A 162 -15.34 11.27 23.51
N PHE A 163 -14.55 10.66 22.64
CA PHE A 163 -15.03 9.70 21.68
C PHE A 163 -14.57 8.28 22.08
N SER A 164 -15.48 7.35 22.12
CA SER A 164 -15.16 5.96 22.42
C SER A 164 -16.08 5.03 21.65
N GLU A 165 -15.49 4.28 20.69
CA GLU A 165 -16.20 3.35 19.82
C GLU A 165 -15.35 2.10 19.57
N THR A 166 -16.01 1.01 19.24
CA THR A 166 -15.35 -0.25 18.86
C THR A 166 -15.45 -0.46 17.37
N LEU A 167 -14.31 -0.78 16.74
CA LEU A 167 -14.22 -1.22 15.35
C LEU A 167 -13.88 -2.70 15.32
N THR A 168 -14.68 -3.50 14.63
CA THR A 168 -14.37 -4.90 14.36
C THR A 168 -13.79 -5.08 12.98
N ARG A 169 -12.98 -6.14 12.78
CA ARG A 169 -12.47 -6.51 11.45
C ARG A 169 -13.61 -6.70 10.45
N ALA A 170 -14.66 -7.41 10.84
CA ALA A 170 -15.83 -7.63 9.98
C ALA A 170 -16.48 -6.30 9.55
N LYS A 171 -16.56 -5.29 10.46
CA LYS A 171 -17.10 -3.98 10.11
C LYS A 171 -16.17 -3.20 9.19
N PHE A 172 -14.87 -3.27 9.41
CA PHE A 172 -13.87 -2.69 8.51
C PHE A 172 -13.97 -3.29 7.09
N GLU A 173 -14.07 -4.61 7.00
CA GLU A 173 -14.21 -5.31 5.72
C GLU A 173 -15.54 -4.95 5.02
N GLU A 174 -16.66 -4.90 5.76
CA GLU A 174 -17.96 -4.49 5.23
C GLU A 174 -17.91 -3.08 4.61
N LEU A 175 -17.30 -2.12 5.32
CA LEU A 175 -17.19 -0.74 4.86
C LEU A 175 -16.33 -0.58 3.61
N ASN A 176 -15.40 -1.51 3.37
CA ASN A 176 -14.38 -1.43 2.35
C ASN A 176 -14.49 -2.51 1.25
N ILE A 177 -15.54 -3.32 1.25
CA ILE A 177 -15.64 -4.47 0.34
C ILE A 177 -15.58 -4.10 -1.15
N ASP A 178 -16.13 -2.95 -1.52
CA ASP A 178 -16.09 -2.43 -2.88
C ASP A 178 -14.67 -2.03 -3.30
N LEU A 179 -13.90 -1.43 -2.38
CA LEU A 179 -12.49 -1.09 -2.61
C LEU A 179 -11.63 -2.36 -2.75
N PHE A 180 -11.85 -3.37 -1.91
CA PHE A 180 -11.16 -4.65 -2.06
C PHE A 180 -11.46 -5.32 -3.41
N ARG A 181 -12.70 -5.29 -3.86
CA ARG A 181 -13.06 -5.81 -5.20
C ARG A 181 -12.42 -5.01 -6.33
N LYS A 182 -12.26 -3.70 -6.14
CA LYS A 182 -11.63 -2.82 -7.13
C LYS A 182 -10.17 -3.21 -7.39
N THR A 183 -9.44 -3.72 -6.38
CA THR A 183 -8.05 -4.14 -6.54
C THR A 183 -7.88 -5.36 -7.46
N MET A 184 -8.92 -6.14 -7.70
CA MET A 184 -8.85 -7.32 -8.58
C MET A 184 -8.73 -6.94 -10.06
N LYS A 185 -9.25 -5.76 -10.48
CA LYS A 185 -9.21 -5.34 -11.87
C LYS A 185 -7.79 -5.20 -12.44
N PRO A 186 -6.84 -4.50 -11.76
CA PRO A 186 -5.44 -4.48 -12.19
C PRO A 186 -4.80 -5.86 -12.24
N VAL A 187 -5.15 -6.78 -11.33
CA VAL A 187 -4.64 -8.16 -11.37
C VAL A 187 -5.09 -8.87 -12.65
N GLU A 188 -6.38 -8.79 -12.98
CA GLU A 188 -6.91 -9.35 -14.23
C GLU A 188 -6.29 -8.69 -15.46
N GLN A 189 -6.01 -7.37 -15.39
CA GLN A 189 -5.42 -6.62 -16.49
C GLN A 189 -3.98 -7.09 -16.79
N VAL A 190 -3.11 -7.22 -15.77
CA VAL A 190 -1.72 -7.66 -16.01
C VAL A 190 -1.65 -9.08 -16.56
N LEU A 191 -2.52 -9.98 -16.12
CA LEU A 191 -2.61 -11.34 -16.67
C LEU A 191 -3.01 -11.33 -18.14
N LYS A 192 -4.00 -10.49 -18.49
CA LYS A 192 -4.46 -10.33 -19.87
C LYS A 192 -3.38 -9.71 -20.77
N ASP A 193 -2.72 -8.63 -20.30
CA ASP A 193 -1.72 -7.90 -21.09
C ASP A 193 -0.48 -8.74 -21.35
N ALA A 194 -0.08 -9.59 -20.40
CA ALA A 194 1.00 -10.55 -20.56
C ALA A 194 0.57 -11.85 -21.28
N ASN A 195 -0.73 -12.01 -21.54
CA ASN A 195 -1.28 -13.26 -22.09
C ASN A 195 -0.91 -14.51 -21.26
N VAL A 196 -0.94 -14.37 -19.94
CA VAL A 196 -0.61 -15.41 -18.96
C VAL A 196 -1.88 -15.83 -18.21
N LYS A 197 -2.07 -17.13 -18.04
CA LYS A 197 -3.19 -17.67 -17.26
C LYS A 197 -2.86 -17.65 -15.76
N LYS A 198 -3.89 -17.54 -14.92
CA LYS A 198 -3.70 -17.54 -13.46
C LYS A 198 -3.04 -18.81 -12.91
N GLU A 199 -3.25 -19.94 -13.60
CA GLU A 199 -2.66 -21.24 -13.26
C GLU A 199 -1.15 -21.31 -13.56
N GLU A 200 -0.63 -20.36 -14.33
CA GLU A 200 0.79 -20.25 -14.70
C GLU A 200 1.56 -19.31 -13.75
N ILE A 201 0.90 -18.82 -12.70
CA ILE A 201 1.51 -17.99 -11.66
C ILE A 201 2.01 -18.88 -10.54
N ASP A 202 3.31 -18.84 -10.28
CA ASP A 202 3.94 -19.65 -9.24
C ASP A 202 3.80 -19.02 -7.86
N GLU A 203 3.83 -17.69 -7.80
CA GLU A 203 3.82 -16.99 -6.50
C GLU A 203 3.14 -15.62 -6.60
N VAL A 204 2.47 -15.22 -5.50
CA VAL A 204 1.96 -13.85 -5.32
C VAL A 204 2.64 -13.24 -4.10
N ARG A 205 3.24 -12.07 -4.27
CA ARG A 205 3.86 -11.28 -3.20
C ARG A 205 3.06 -10.03 -2.94
N MET A 206 2.65 -9.85 -1.70
CA MET A 206 1.88 -8.68 -1.27
C MET A 206 2.77 -7.75 -0.45
N LEU A 207 2.82 -6.50 -0.88
CA LEU A 207 3.40 -5.37 -0.14
C LEU A 207 2.24 -4.50 0.35
N LEU A 208 2.09 -4.41 1.65
CA LEU A 208 1.01 -3.65 2.28
C LEU A 208 1.65 -2.56 3.15
N ASN A 209 1.80 -1.37 2.58
CA ASN A 209 2.51 -0.24 3.20
C ASN A 209 1.55 0.91 3.62
N GLY A 210 0.25 0.64 3.62
CA GLY A 210 -0.81 1.61 3.91
C GLY A 210 -1.44 1.48 5.29
#